data_bf61570aa1d4bc26341747dd131af98c
#
_entry.id   bf61570aa1d4bc26341747dd131af98c
#
_cell.length_a   1.000
_cell.length_b   1.000
_cell.length_c   1.000
_cell.angle_alpha   90.00
_cell.angle_beta   90.00
_cell.angle_gamma   90.00
#
_symmetry.space_group_name_H-M   'P 1'
#
loop_
_entity.id
_entity.type
_entity.pdbx_description
1 polymer ?
#
loop_
_entity_poly.entity_id
_entity_poly.type
_entity_poly.pdbx_seq_one_letter_code
_entity_poly.pdbx_strand_id
1 'polypeptide(L)'
;MYKVGNPYKINGKWYYPAIDYNYNEVGIASWYGPGFHGKKTANGEIFDQNKISAAHKTLPMPSIVKVTNLDNGKVLENIRVNDRGPFAGNRIIDLSKKAAQELGFVNSGVAKVRVEIMENESRIYASKNSKKNSVRKANKAKVEKVQRKVIPSEKDEQNSDEVSKNSTEDNLILKDKPVIIQVGAFGDHRNAKSLTEKLSEFKAYIERKFIDNKYLYRVRIGPLSNLDLAKSIKSKLFELGHTSSHLVVN
;
A
#
# COMPACT_ATOMS: atom_id res chain seq x y z
N MET A 1 -4.86 -0.14 11.98
CA MET A 1 -5.64 -0.46 10.77
C MET A 1 -4.67 -0.78 9.64
N TYR A 2 -4.87 -1.87 8.87
CA TYR A 2 -4.03 -2.16 7.69
C TYR A 2 -4.50 -1.34 6.49
N LYS A 3 -3.56 -0.70 5.80
CA LYS A 3 -3.82 0.01 4.54
C LYS A 3 -2.55 0.06 3.69
N VAL A 4 -2.67 -0.12 2.40
CA VAL A 4 -1.59 0.17 1.43
C VAL A 4 -1.42 1.69 1.33
N GLY A 5 -2.52 2.39 1.22
CA GLY A 5 -2.57 3.85 1.03
C GLY A 5 -2.69 4.22 -0.44
N ASN A 6 -3.33 5.35 -0.69
CA ASN A 6 -3.40 5.94 -2.03
C ASN A 6 -2.08 6.65 -2.36
N PRO A 7 -1.76 6.89 -3.64
CA PRO A 7 -0.70 7.81 -4.01
C PRO A 7 -0.87 9.17 -3.32
N TYR A 8 0.23 9.75 -2.87
CA TYR A 8 0.20 11.03 -2.19
C TYR A 8 1.39 11.91 -2.61
N LYS A 9 1.26 13.22 -2.45
CA LYS A 9 2.26 14.20 -2.86
C LYS A 9 2.76 14.98 -1.66
N ILE A 10 4.07 15.05 -1.47
CA ILE A 10 4.73 15.86 -0.44
C ILE A 10 5.86 16.66 -1.10
N ASN A 11 5.91 17.95 -0.87
CA ASN A 11 6.93 18.85 -1.42
C ASN A 11 7.12 18.68 -2.94
N GLY A 12 6.02 18.61 -3.68
CA GLY A 12 6.04 18.44 -5.13
C GLY A 12 6.32 17.01 -5.62
N LYS A 13 6.76 16.08 -4.77
CA LYS A 13 7.13 14.71 -5.14
C LYS A 13 5.99 13.73 -4.85
N TRP A 14 5.66 12.89 -5.84
CA TRP A 14 4.68 11.82 -5.70
C TRP A 14 5.29 10.56 -5.10
N TYR A 15 4.54 9.92 -4.21
CA TYR A 15 4.83 8.63 -3.60
C TYR A 15 3.69 7.67 -3.91
N TYR A 16 4.04 6.44 -4.29
CA TYR A 16 3.10 5.40 -4.72
C TYR A 16 3.20 4.19 -3.78
N PRO A 17 2.40 4.16 -2.70
CA PRO A 17 2.38 3.00 -1.80
C PRO A 17 1.95 1.74 -2.55
N ALA A 18 2.68 0.65 -2.32
CA ALA A 18 2.41 -0.64 -2.93
C ALA A 18 2.79 -1.78 -1.98
N ILE A 19 2.17 -2.94 -2.17
CA ILE A 19 2.62 -4.18 -1.53
C ILE A 19 3.89 -4.62 -2.25
N ASP A 20 4.98 -4.74 -1.52
CA ASP A 20 6.25 -5.27 -2.01
C ASP A 20 6.84 -6.20 -0.94
N TYR A 21 6.59 -7.48 -1.09
CA TYR A 21 7.13 -8.49 -0.18
C TYR A 21 8.57 -8.91 -0.52
N ASN A 22 9.17 -8.34 -1.56
CA ASN A 22 10.58 -8.53 -1.89
C ASN A 22 11.42 -7.28 -1.55
N TYR A 23 10.85 -6.32 -0.79
CA TYR A 23 11.54 -5.10 -0.44
C TYR A 23 12.83 -5.41 0.32
N ASN A 24 13.95 -5.03 -0.27
CA ASN A 24 15.29 -5.16 0.29
C ASN A 24 16.14 -4.02 -0.29
N GLU A 25 16.30 -2.94 0.46
CA GLU A 25 17.03 -1.76 0.02
C GLU A 25 18.11 -1.35 1.02
N VAL A 26 19.19 -0.81 0.48
CA VAL A 26 20.27 -0.18 1.24
C VAL A 26 20.16 1.33 1.08
N GLY A 27 20.21 2.05 2.20
CA GLY A 27 20.15 3.52 2.20
C GLY A 27 20.43 4.09 3.58
N ILE A 28 20.10 5.37 3.74
CA ILE A 28 20.28 6.07 5.00
C ILE A 28 19.00 5.98 5.84
N ALA A 29 19.15 5.59 7.09
CA ALA A 29 18.15 5.73 8.14
C ALA A 29 18.42 6.98 8.98
N SER A 30 17.36 7.54 9.55
CA SER A 30 17.44 8.40 10.73
C SER A 30 16.42 7.95 11.77
N TRP A 31 16.27 8.72 12.84
CA TRP A 31 15.21 8.50 13.82
C TRP A 31 14.43 9.78 14.07
N TYR A 32 13.19 9.62 14.53
CA TYR A 32 12.30 10.74 14.84
C TYR A 32 12.91 11.62 15.95
N GLY A 33 13.13 12.88 15.65
CA GLY A 33 13.57 13.86 16.62
C GLY A 33 12.53 14.15 17.72
N PRO A 34 12.88 14.99 18.71
CA PRO A 34 11.95 15.43 19.71
C PRO A 34 10.73 16.14 19.08
N GLY A 35 9.57 16.01 19.70
CA GLY A 35 8.35 16.69 19.25
C GLY A 35 7.39 15.85 18.41
N PHE A 36 7.70 14.58 18.12
CA PHE A 36 6.77 13.65 17.46
C PHE A 36 6.05 12.73 18.46
N HIS A 37 6.59 12.55 19.66
CA HIS A 37 5.98 11.73 20.70
C HIS A 37 4.56 12.19 21.02
N GLY A 38 3.61 11.25 21.12
CA GLY A 38 2.20 11.54 21.37
C GLY A 38 1.38 11.97 20.15
N LYS A 39 1.99 12.24 19.00
CA LYS A 39 1.27 12.60 17.77
C LYS A 39 0.73 11.38 17.03
N LYS A 40 -0.32 11.60 16.24
CA LYS A 40 -0.89 10.54 15.40
C LYS A 40 0.01 10.24 14.19
N THR A 41 0.25 8.98 13.95
CA THR A 41 0.92 8.46 12.76
C THR A 41 -0.04 8.38 11.57
N ALA A 42 0.48 8.16 10.37
CA ALA A 42 -0.31 8.07 9.14
C ALA A 42 -1.34 6.90 9.14
N ASN A 43 -1.14 5.86 9.93
CA ASN A 43 -2.14 4.80 10.11
C ASN A 43 -3.13 5.06 11.27
N GLY A 44 -3.00 6.21 11.97
CA GLY A 44 -3.88 6.66 13.05
C GLY A 44 -3.49 6.18 14.45
N GLU A 45 -2.35 5.51 14.62
CA GLU A 45 -1.80 5.14 15.92
C GLU A 45 -1.14 6.37 16.58
N ILE A 46 -0.93 6.31 17.89
CA ILE A 46 -0.14 7.32 18.58
C ILE A 46 1.34 6.91 18.55
N PHE A 47 2.19 7.80 18.05
CA PHE A 47 3.63 7.57 18.04
C PHE A 47 4.21 7.57 19.44
N ASP A 48 4.92 6.52 19.80
CA ASP A 48 5.64 6.38 21.03
C ASP A 48 7.13 6.17 20.73
N GLN A 49 7.96 7.16 21.05
CA GLN A 49 9.40 7.10 20.78
C GLN A 49 10.11 5.96 21.54
N ASN A 50 9.50 5.45 22.63
CA ASN A 50 10.04 4.38 23.47
C ASN A 50 9.61 2.98 23.02
N LYS A 51 8.80 2.89 21.95
CA LYS A 51 8.42 1.63 21.31
C LYS A 51 9.12 1.48 19.97
N ILE A 52 9.38 0.23 19.57
CA ILE A 52 10.01 -0.08 18.27
C ILE A 52 8.97 0.14 17.16
N SER A 53 9.23 1.15 16.32
CA SER A 53 8.41 1.48 15.15
C SER A 53 9.22 2.22 14.10
N ALA A 54 8.65 2.38 12.91
CA ALA A 54 9.27 3.08 11.80
C ALA A 54 8.26 3.81 10.91
N ALA A 55 8.77 4.79 10.15
CA ALA A 55 8.11 5.36 8.99
C ALA A 55 8.78 4.90 7.70
N HIS A 56 7.97 4.59 6.69
CA HIS A 56 8.43 4.25 5.36
C HIS A 56 7.56 4.91 4.29
N LYS A 57 8.19 5.29 3.16
CA LYS A 57 7.50 6.06 2.11
C LYS A 57 6.38 5.29 1.44
N THR A 58 6.58 4.02 1.15
CA THR A 58 5.70 3.26 0.22
C THR A 58 5.19 1.94 0.75
N LEU A 59 5.86 1.31 1.73
CA LEU A 59 5.39 0.04 2.29
C LEU A 59 3.99 0.16 2.91
N PRO A 60 3.15 -0.88 2.85
CA PRO A 60 1.87 -0.90 3.55
C PRO A 60 2.00 -0.66 5.06
N MET A 61 0.95 -0.16 5.68
CA MET A 61 0.93 0.08 7.13
C MET A 61 -0.16 -0.75 7.81
N PRO A 62 0.21 -1.64 8.76
CA PRO A 62 1.57 -1.98 9.14
C PRO A 62 2.22 -2.98 8.19
N SER A 63 3.52 -2.78 7.95
CA SER A 63 4.45 -3.81 7.50
C SER A 63 5.44 -4.10 8.61
N ILE A 64 6.03 -5.26 8.60
CA ILE A 64 7.08 -5.66 9.53
C ILE A 64 8.39 -5.75 8.75
N VAL A 65 9.41 -5.08 9.25
CA VAL A 65 10.72 -5.05 8.60
C VAL A 65 11.83 -5.46 9.54
N LYS A 66 12.89 -5.99 8.96
CA LYS A 66 14.20 -6.18 9.56
C LYS A 66 15.10 -5.04 9.09
N VAL A 67 15.85 -4.45 10.00
CA VAL A 67 16.84 -3.41 9.70
C VAL A 67 18.21 -3.87 10.22
N THR A 68 19.18 -3.86 9.32
CA THR A 68 20.58 -4.10 9.64
C THR A 68 21.35 -2.79 9.53
N ASN A 69 21.97 -2.36 10.60
CA ASN A 69 22.91 -1.24 10.58
C ASN A 69 24.25 -1.73 9.98
N LEU A 70 24.59 -1.24 8.80
CA LEU A 70 25.76 -1.66 8.05
C LEU A 70 27.07 -1.06 8.58
N ASP A 71 26.98 -0.04 9.44
CA ASP A 71 28.16 0.62 10.01
C ASP A 71 28.70 -0.16 11.22
N ASN A 72 27.85 -0.95 11.91
CA ASN A 72 28.23 -1.70 13.12
C ASN A 72 27.73 -3.14 13.16
N GLY A 73 27.05 -3.62 12.14
CA GLY A 73 26.55 -4.98 12.01
C GLY A 73 25.33 -5.32 12.89
N LYS A 74 24.81 -4.39 13.71
CA LYS A 74 23.62 -4.65 14.55
C LYS A 74 22.38 -4.86 13.70
N VAL A 75 21.56 -5.84 14.10
CA VAL A 75 20.32 -6.22 13.44
C VAL A 75 19.16 -6.06 14.42
N LEU A 76 18.06 -5.49 13.94
CA LEU A 76 16.81 -5.42 14.68
C LEU A 76 15.67 -5.93 13.77
N GLU A 77 14.95 -6.92 14.24
CA GLU A 77 13.83 -7.54 13.56
C GLU A 77 12.49 -7.08 14.15
N ASN A 78 11.41 -7.44 13.49
CA ASN A 78 10.04 -7.14 13.92
C ASN A 78 9.74 -5.64 14.11
N ILE A 79 10.41 -4.78 13.36
CA ILE A 79 10.15 -3.35 13.38
C ILE A 79 8.85 -3.07 12.64
N ARG A 80 7.89 -2.46 13.34
CA ARG A 80 6.59 -2.14 12.78
C ARG A 80 6.61 -0.80 12.05
N VAL A 81 6.38 -0.83 10.74
CA VAL A 81 6.14 0.36 9.93
C VAL A 81 4.69 0.80 10.12
N ASN A 82 4.45 1.94 10.76
CA ASN A 82 3.12 2.46 11.04
C ASN A 82 2.93 3.93 10.63
N ASP A 83 3.94 4.53 9.99
CA ASP A 83 3.91 5.92 9.58
C ASP A 83 4.48 6.13 8.16
N ARG A 84 4.27 7.34 7.61
CA ARG A 84 4.80 7.80 6.33
C ARG A 84 5.99 8.75 6.52
N GLY A 85 6.98 8.58 5.69
CA GLY A 85 8.25 9.30 5.67
C GLY A 85 9.43 8.35 5.40
N PRO A 86 10.66 8.84 5.43
CA PRO A 86 11.09 10.23 5.55
C PRO A 86 10.85 11.07 4.27
N PHE A 87 10.59 12.38 4.44
CA PHE A 87 10.37 13.28 3.31
C PHE A 87 11.52 14.27 3.10
N ALA A 88 12.46 14.34 4.04
CA ALA A 88 13.64 15.18 3.94
C ALA A 88 14.89 14.32 3.67
N GLY A 89 15.80 14.83 2.84
CA GLY A 89 17.04 14.16 2.47
C GLY A 89 16.84 12.87 1.64
N ASN A 90 17.91 12.12 1.45
CA ASN A 90 17.90 10.86 0.69
C ASN A 90 17.74 9.61 1.58
N ARG A 91 16.98 9.74 2.66
CA ARG A 91 16.73 8.67 3.62
C ARG A 91 15.67 7.70 3.09
N ILE A 92 15.77 6.43 3.48
CA ILE A 92 14.81 5.40 3.10
C ILE A 92 13.83 5.04 4.23
N ILE A 93 14.25 5.20 5.50
CA ILE A 93 13.45 4.87 6.68
C ILE A 93 13.74 5.85 7.83
N ASP A 94 12.73 6.17 8.63
CA ASP A 94 12.90 6.85 9.91
C ASP A 94 12.44 5.93 11.04
N LEU A 95 13.30 5.72 12.03
CA LEU A 95 13.07 4.79 13.14
C LEU A 95 12.61 5.54 14.39
N SER A 96 11.97 4.85 15.32
CA SER A 96 11.76 5.38 16.66
C SER A 96 13.10 5.52 17.40
N LYS A 97 13.15 6.37 18.44
CA LYS A 97 14.36 6.54 19.29
C LYS A 97 14.80 5.19 19.87
N LYS A 98 13.85 4.36 20.34
CA LYS A 98 14.14 3.02 20.88
C LYS A 98 14.79 2.12 19.84
N ALA A 99 14.28 2.09 18.60
CA ALA A 99 14.87 1.30 17.54
C ALA A 99 16.29 1.78 17.16
N ALA A 100 16.52 3.10 17.13
CA ALA A 100 17.85 3.67 16.90
C ALA A 100 18.86 3.34 18.02
N GLN A 101 18.39 3.25 19.26
CA GLN A 101 19.21 2.82 20.41
C GLN A 101 19.64 1.36 20.25
N GLU A 102 18.71 0.46 19.93
CA GLU A 102 19.00 -0.97 19.71
C GLU A 102 20.00 -1.18 18.55
N LEU A 103 19.82 -0.41 17.47
CA LEU A 103 20.71 -0.45 16.31
C LEU A 103 22.01 0.35 16.50
N GLY A 104 22.15 1.07 17.64
CA GLY A 104 23.41 1.72 18.05
C GLY A 104 23.77 2.99 17.28
N PHE A 105 22.78 3.75 16.75
CA PHE A 105 23.06 4.97 16.02
C PHE A 105 22.30 6.21 16.54
N VAL A 106 21.71 6.14 17.73
CA VAL A 106 20.96 7.26 18.30
C VAL A 106 21.80 8.54 18.43
N ASN A 107 23.10 8.40 18.77
CA ASN A 107 24.00 9.54 18.97
C ASN A 107 24.48 10.14 17.63
N SER A 108 24.69 9.33 16.60
CA SER A 108 25.05 9.79 15.25
C SER A 108 23.85 10.38 14.51
N GLY A 109 22.63 10.09 14.94
CA GLY A 109 21.39 10.56 14.34
C GLY A 109 21.02 9.87 13.03
N VAL A 110 22.02 9.30 12.32
CA VAL A 110 21.87 8.60 11.03
C VAL A 110 22.77 7.38 10.98
N ALA A 111 22.41 6.41 10.14
CA ALA A 111 23.22 5.24 9.85
C ALA A 111 22.96 4.75 8.43
N LYS A 112 23.94 4.08 7.82
CA LYS A 112 23.74 3.31 6.60
C LYS A 112 23.11 1.97 6.97
N VAL A 113 21.93 1.69 6.43
CA VAL A 113 21.18 0.48 6.79
C VAL A 113 20.77 -0.33 5.57
N ARG A 114 20.52 -1.61 5.79
CA ARG A 114 19.71 -2.46 4.92
C ARG A 114 18.34 -2.64 5.57
N VAL A 115 17.28 -2.43 4.79
CA VAL A 115 15.90 -2.63 5.21
C VAL A 115 15.30 -3.75 4.38
N GLU A 116 14.82 -4.79 5.04
CA GLU A 116 14.23 -5.97 4.42
C GLU A 116 12.82 -6.19 5.00
N ILE A 117 11.84 -6.44 4.13
CA ILE A 117 10.50 -6.79 4.61
C ILE A 117 10.49 -8.21 5.15
N MET A 118 9.83 -8.42 6.27
CA MET A 118 9.52 -9.73 6.83
C MET A 118 8.14 -10.14 6.31
N GLU A 119 8.13 -10.91 5.22
CA GLU A 119 6.92 -11.20 4.45
C GLU A 119 5.85 -11.90 5.30
N ASN A 120 6.21 -12.99 6.00
CA ASN A 120 5.25 -13.80 6.76
C ASN A 120 4.58 -12.96 7.87
N GLU A 121 5.36 -12.22 8.63
CA GLU A 121 4.90 -11.34 9.70
C GLU A 121 4.01 -10.23 9.15
N SER A 122 4.40 -9.62 8.03
CA SER A 122 3.62 -8.58 7.37
C SER A 122 2.27 -9.11 6.87
N ARG A 123 2.22 -10.31 6.29
CA ARG A 123 0.98 -10.98 5.85
C ARG A 123 0.06 -11.31 7.02
N ILE A 124 0.61 -11.79 8.15
CA ILE A 124 -0.16 -12.05 9.37
C ILE A 124 -0.83 -10.77 9.89
N TYR A 125 -0.10 -9.66 9.92
CA TYR A 125 -0.68 -8.36 10.32
C TYR A 125 -1.74 -7.87 9.34
N ALA A 126 -1.55 -8.04 8.04
CA ALA A 126 -2.52 -7.69 7.02
C ALA A 126 -3.84 -8.48 7.21
N SER A 127 -3.75 -9.80 7.37
CA SER A 127 -4.92 -10.69 7.51
C SER A 127 -5.72 -10.45 8.80
N LYS A 128 -5.02 -10.32 9.95
CA LYS A 128 -5.67 -10.03 11.25
C LYS A 128 -6.46 -8.72 11.24
N ASN A 129 -5.93 -7.70 10.57
CA ASN A 129 -6.58 -6.39 10.51
C ASN A 129 -7.69 -6.33 9.46
N SER A 130 -7.64 -7.14 8.41
CA SER A 130 -8.72 -7.28 7.42
C SER A 130 -9.98 -7.87 8.07
N LYS A 131 -9.85 -8.95 8.85
CA LYS A 131 -10.95 -9.56 9.61
C LYS A 131 -11.58 -8.58 10.64
N LYS A 132 -10.75 -7.79 11.33
CA LYS A 132 -11.23 -6.81 12.32
C LYS A 132 -12.03 -5.66 11.68
N ASN A 133 -11.69 -5.29 10.44
CA ASN A 133 -12.40 -4.26 9.69
C ASN A 133 -13.75 -4.75 9.13
N SER A 134 -13.86 -6.01 8.71
CA SER A 134 -15.12 -6.59 8.25
C SER A 134 -16.15 -6.68 9.40
N VAL A 135 -15.73 -7.10 10.59
CA VAL A 135 -16.57 -7.14 11.79
C VAL A 135 -17.03 -5.72 12.21
N ARG A 136 -16.13 -4.72 12.17
CA ARG A 136 -16.49 -3.33 12.50
C ARG A 136 -17.49 -2.74 11.49
N LYS A 137 -17.33 -3.02 10.18
CA LYS A 137 -18.30 -2.59 9.16
C LYS A 137 -19.66 -3.25 9.36
N ALA A 138 -19.70 -4.55 9.66
CA ALA A 138 -20.92 -5.28 9.92
C ALA A 138 -21.66 -4.73 11.17
N ASN A 139 -20.93 -4.45 12.25
CA ASN A 139 -21.51 -3.89 13.48
C ASN A 139 -22.01 -2.45 13.27
N LYS A 140 -21.28 -1.61 12.50
CA LYS A 140 -21.73 -0.25 12.19
C LYS A 140 -23.03 -0.26 11.35
N ALA A 141 -23.11 -1.12 10.34
CA ALA A 141 -24.30 -1.29 9.54
C ALA A 141 -25.51 -1.81 10.36
N LYS A 142 -25.24 -2.64 11.38
CA LYS A 142 -26.28 -3.15 12.29
C LYS A 142 -26.80 -2.07 13.24
N VAL A 143 -25.92 -1.19 13.73
CA VAL A 143 -26.29 -0.05 14.59
C VAL A 143 -27.10 1.00 13.81
N GLU A 144 -26.69 1.32 12.56
CA GLU A 144 -27.43 2.26 11.70
C GLU A 144 -28.82 1.72 11.32
N LYS A 145 -28.98 0.39 11.13
CA LYS A 145 -30.28 -0.24 10.90
C LYS A 145 -31.20 -0.19 12.13
N VAL A 146 -30.65 -0.27 13.34
CA VAL A 146 -31.42 -0.19 14.59
C VAL A 146 -31.88 1.25 14.86
N GLN A 147 -31.04 2.24 14.59
CA GLN A 147 -31.42 3.66 14.77
C GLN A 147 -32.46 4.15 13.75
N ARG A 148 -32.53 3.56 12.55
CA ARG A 148 -33.60 3.89 11.57
C ARG A 148 -34.98 3.26 11.88
N LYS A 149 -35.07 2.37 12.87
CA LYS A 149 -36.31 1.68 13.22
C LYS A 149 -37.14 2.37 14.33
N VAL A 150 -36.70 3.51 14.82
CA VAL A 150 -37.34 4.22 15.95
C VAL A 150 -37.68 5.66 15.55
N ILE A 151 -38.44 5.85 14.50
CA ILE A 151 -39.26 7.08 14.28
C ILE A 151 -40.50 6.66 13.48
N PRO A 152 -41.71 6.73 14.04
CA PRO A 152 -42.93 6.54 13.28
C PRO A 152 -43.49 7.89 12.84
N SER A 153 -44.07 7.89 11.67
CA SER A 153 -45.14 8.72 11.13
C SER A 153 -44.72 9.54 9.92
N GLU A 154 -45.44 9.41 8.99
CA GLU A 154 -46.69 9.67 8.31
C GLU A 154 -46.43 10.31 6.96
N LYS A 155 -46.98 9.64 5.92
CA LYS A 155 -47.49 10.15 4.63
C LYS A 155 -46.59 11.08 3.81
N ASP A 156 -46.15 10.72 2.60
CA ASP A 156 -46.97 10.71 1.41
C ASP A 156 -46.34 9.88 0.29
N GLU A 157 -47.23 9.27 -0.48
CA GLU A 157 -46.99 8.56 -1.73
C GLU A 157 -46.45 9.51 -2.79
N GLN A 158 -45.48 9.05 -3.54
CA GLN A 158 -45.41 9.04 -5.01
C GLN A 158 -43.97 9.13 -5.50
N ASN A 159 -43.71 8.21 -6.29
CA ASN A 159 -42.85 8.03 -7.46
C ASN A 159 -41.67 7.09 -7.28
N SER A 160 -41.97 5.90 -7.74
CA SER A 160 -41.09 4.89 -8.30
C SER A 160 -40.30 5.41 -9.47
N ASP A 161 -39.18 4.68 -9.74
CA ASP A 161 -38.40 4.70 -10.95
C ASP A 161 -37.33 5.81 -11.09
N GLU A 162 -36.16 5.50 -10.54
CA GLU A 162 -34.85 5.77 -11.23
C GLU A 162 -33.66 5.28 -10.41
N VAL A 163 -33.46 3.96 -10.33
CA VAL A 163 -32.15 3.38 -9.98
C VAL A 163 -31.99 2.06 -10.73
N SER A 164 -31.68 2.12 -12.00
CA SER A 164 -31.11 0.98 -12.74
C SER A 164 -30.70 1.33 -14.17
N LYS A 165 -29.93 2.38 -14.39
CA LYS A 165 -29.43 2.65 -15.75
C LYS A 165 -27.96 3.03 -15.88
N ASN A 166 -27.15 3.06 -14.79
CA ASN A 166 -25.74 3.44 -14.90
C ASN A 166 -24.75 2.27 -15.02
N SER A 167 -25.20 1.02 -15.00
CA SER A 167 -24.29 -0.13 -15.16
C SER A 167 -24.24 -0.70 -16.59
N THR A 168 -25.11 -0.24 -17.50
CA THR A 168 -25.20 -0.77 -18.85
C THR A 168 -24.48 0.08 -19.90
N GLU A 169 -24.36 1.38 -19.68
CA GLU A 169 -23.66 2.27 -20.63
C GLU A 169 -22.14 2.20 -20.51
N ASP A 170 -21.59 2.03 -19.31
CA ASP A 170 -20.15 1.80 -19.13
C ASP A 170 -19.66 0.47 -19.73
N ASN A 171 -20.53 -0.56 -19.83
CA ASN A 171 -20.21 -1.83 -20.46
C ASN A 171 -20.23 -1.77 -22.00
N LEU A 172 -20.95 -0.83 -22.60
CA LEU A 172 -21.03 -0.69 -24.07
C LEU A 172 -19.85 0.12 -24.66
N ILE A 173 -19.34 1.09 -23.90
CA ILE A 173 -18.22 1.96 -24.34
C ILE A 173 -16.87 1.22 -24.29
N LEU A 174 -16.75 0.14 -23.50
CA LEU A 174 -15.52 -0.63 -23.31
C LEU A 174 -15.37 -1.82 -24.29
N LYS A 175 -16.36 -2.12 -25.11
CA LYS A 175 -16.34 -3.30 -26.02
C LYS A 175 -15.26 -3.23 -27.10
N ASP A 176 -14.83 -2.06 -27.51
CA ASP A 176 -13.90 -1.86 -28.63
C ASP A 176 -12.53 -1.27 -28.23
N LYS A 177 -12.27 -1.01 -26.96
CA LYS A 177 -10.97 -0.51 -26.52
C LYS A 177 -10.14 -1.61 -25.87
N PRO A 178 -8.85 -1.72 -26.20
CA PRO A 178 -7.97 -2.70 -25.60
C PRO A 178 -7.84 -2.45 -24.08
N VAL A 179 -8.16 -3.47 -23.31
CA VAL A 179 -8.07 -3.43 -21.84
C VAL A 179 -6.69 -3.91 -21.43
N ILE A 180 -6.04 -3.15 -20.56
CA ILE A 180 -4.73 -3.50 -19.99
C ILE A 180 -4.90 -3.64 -18.48
N ILE A 181 -4.29 -4.66 -17.88
CA ILE A 181 -4.18 -4.77 -16.43
C ILE A 181 -2.80 -4.27 -16.03
N GLN A 182 -2.74 -3.24 -15.20
CA GLN A 182 -1.50 -2.83 -14.56
C GLN A 182 -1.38 -3.54 -13.21
N VAL A 183 -0.32 -4.34 -13.03
CA VAL A 183 -0.10 -5.16 -11.83
C VAL A 183 0.83 -4.46 -10.85
N GLY A 184 1.75 -3.65 -11.35
CA GLY A 184 2.67 -2.88 -10.51
C GLY A 184 3.37 -1.76 -11.27
N ALA A 185 4.03 -0.87 -10.53
CA ALA A 185 4.86 0.19 -11.08
C ALA A 185 6.08 0.42 -10.17
N PHE A 186 7.26 0.37 -10.73
CA PHE A 186 8.53 0.33 -10.01
C PHE A 186 9.48 1.43 -10.50
N GLY A 187 10.23 2.02 -9.58
CA GLY A 187 11.33 2.92 -9.93
C GLY A 187 12.60 2.18 -10.36
N ASP A 188 12.74 0.90 -10.01
CA ASP A 188 13.87 0.05 -10.40
C ASP A 188 13.38 -1.03 -11.39
N HIS A 189 14.10 -1.15 -12.51
CA HIS A 189 13.83 -2.14 -13.56
C HIS A 189 13.91 -3.59 -13.06
N ARG A 190 14.82 -3.91 -12.12
CA ARG A 190 15.02 -5.25 -11.56
C ARG A 190 13.76 -5.75 -10.85
N ASN A 191 13.09 -4.87 -10.09
CA ASN A 191 11.84 -5.20 -9.40
C ASN A 191 10.69 -5.45 -10.39
N ALA A 192 10.61 -4.64 -11.45
CA ALA A 192 9.66 -4.86 -12.52
C ALA A 192 9.92 -6.18 -13.24
N LYS A 193 11.19 -6.51 -13.54
CA LYS A 193 11.61 -7.73 -14.19
C LYS A 193 11.24 -8.96 -13.35
N SER A 194 11.56 -8.96 -12.05
CA SER A 194 11.22 -10.05 -11.14
C SER A 194 9.70 -10.31 -11.09
N LEU A 195 8.88 -9.26 -11.06
CA LEU A 195 7.43 -9.43 -11.11
C LEU A 195 6.96 -9.96 -12.47
N THR A 196 7.54 -9.48 -13.56
CA THR A 196 7.19 -9.93 -14.92
C THR A 196 7.52 -11.42 -15.11
N GLU A 197 8.65 -11.90 -14.59
CA GLU A 197 9.04 -13.30 -14.62
C GLU A 197 8.05 -14.18 -13.84
N LYS A 198 7.61 -13.74 -12.67
CA LYS A 198 6.58 -14.44 -11.86
C LYS A 198 5.21 -14.50 -12.56
N LEU A 199 4.93 -13.55 -13.44
CA LEU A 199 3.66 -13.43 -14.16
C LEU A 199 3.80 -13.85 -15.64
N SER A 200 4.81 -14.65 -15.96
CA SER A 200 5.08 -15.12 -17.34
C SER A 200 3.89 -15.85 -17.98
N GLU A 201 3.12 -16.62 -17.20
CA GLU A 201 1.89 -17.30 -17.64
C GLU A 201 0.82 -16.33 -18.19
N PHE A 202 0.77 -15.10 -17.68
CA PHE A 202 -0.15 -14.06 -18.14
C PHE A 202 0.44 -13.19 -19.26
N LYS A 203 1.63 -13.53 -19.78
CA LYS A 203 2.36 -12.74 -20.79
C LYS A 203 2.54 -11.29 -20.34
N ALA A 204 2.91 -11.10 -19.05
CA ALA A 204 3.20 -9.80 -18.51
C ALA A 204 4.42 -9.16 -19.21
N TYR A 205 4.39 -7.85 -19.35
CA TYR A 205 5.48 -7.08 -19.97
C TYR A 205 5.77 -5.81 -19.17
N ILE A 206 6.95 -5.24 -19.41
CA ILE A 206 7.37 -4.00 -18.76
C ILE A 206 7.20 -2.84 -19.75
N GLU A 207 6.42 -1.84 -19.37
CA GLU A 207 6.38 -0.55 -20.05
C GLU A 207 7.22 0.46 -19.27
N ARG A 208 8.24 1.02 -19.92
CA ARG A 208 9.03 2.11 -19.36
C ARG A 208 8.41 3.44 -19.72
N LYS A 209 8.09 4.25 -18.72
CA LYS A 209 7.58 5.62 -18.90
C LYS A 209 8.47 6.61 -18.15
N PHE A 210 8.81 7.71 -18.78
CA PHE A 210 9.56 8.81 -18.17
C PHE A 210 8.55 9.80 -17.58
N ILE A 211 8.57 9.96 -16.25
CA ILE A 211 7.63 10.84 -15.51
C ILE A 211 8.44 11.54 -14.43
N ASP A 212 8.26 12.86 -14.30
CA ASP A 212 8.91 13.68 -13.25
C ASP A 212 10.42 13.46 -13.15
N ASN A 213 11.11 13.47 -14.29
CA ASN A 213 12.56 13.29 -14.43
C ASN A 213 13.10 11.93 -13.96
N LYS A 214 12.25 10.86 -13.94
CA LYS A 214 12.62 9.50 -13.58
C LYS A 214 11.93 8.48 -14.47
N TYR A 215 12.58 7.33 -14.66
CA TYR A 215 11.94 6.20 -15.29
C TYR A 215 11.05 5.46 -14.28
N LEU A 216 9.82 5.16 -14.73
CA LEU A 216 8.89 4.29 -14.05
C LEU A 216 8.68 3.04 -14.92
N TYR A 217 8.88 1.88 -14.34
CA TYR A 217 8.72 0.58 -14.98
C TYR A 217 7.37 -0.01 -14.55
N ARG A 218 6.40 -0.03 -15.46
CA ARG A 218 5.06 -0.55 -15.22
C ARG A 218 4.98 -1.98 -15.68
N VAL A 219 4.56 -2.90 -14.81
CA VAL A 219 4.28 -4.29 -15.19
C VAL A 219 2.83 -4.39 -15.60
N ARG A 220 2.59 -4.78 -16.83
CA ARG A 220 1.29 -4.78 -17.49
C ARG A 220 1.00 -6.12 -18.15
N ILE A 221 -0.29 -6.48 -18.23
CA ILE A 221 -0.82 -7.64 -18.93
C ILE A 221 -1.81 -7.15 -19.97
N GLY A 222 -1.67 -7.61 -21.20
CA GLY A 222 -2.53 -7.20 -22.31
C GLY A 222 -1.73 -6.67 -23.51
N PRO A 223 -2.37 -6.07 -24.52
CA PRO A 223 -3.80 -5.74 -24.57
C PRO A 223 -4.70 -6.98 -24.59
N LEU A 224 -5.81 -6.92 -23.83
CA LEU A 224 -6.78 -8.00 -23.72
C LEU A 224 -7.98 -7.69 -24.62
N SER A 225 -8.51 -8.73 -25.25
CA SER A 225 -9.55 -8.61 -26.28
C SER A 225 -10.92 -8.18 -25.74
N ASN A 226 -11.19 -8.43 -24.47
CA ASN A 226 -12.45 -8.06 -23.84
C ASN A 226 -12.32 -7.89 -22.32
N LEU A 227 -13.34 -7.25 -21.74
CA LEU A 227 -13.39 -6.94 -20.31
C LEU A 227 -13.55 -8.20 -19.42
N ASP A 228 -14.22 -9.24 -19.92
CA ASP A 228 -14.48 -10.45 -19.13
C ASP A 228 -13.20 -11.28 -18.95
N LEU A 229 -12.38 -11.35 -20.00
CA LEU A 229 -11.03 -11.92 -19.90
C LEU A 229 -10.17 -11.13 -18.91
N ALA A 230 -10.26 -9.80 -18.94
CA ALA A 230 -9.53 -8.94 -18.01
C ALA A 230 -10.00 -9.15 -16.56
N LYS A 231 -11.30 -9.31 -16.32
CA LYS A 231 -11.85 -9.63 -15.00
C LYS A 231 -11.40 -10.99 -14.51
N SER A 232 -11.42 -12.02 -15.38
CA SER A 232 -10.95 -13.38 -15.04
C SER A 232 -9.46 -13.40 -14.66
N ILE A 233 -8.61 -12.76 -15.47
CA ILE A 233 -7.17 -12.63 -15.14
C ILE A 233 -6.98 -11.85 -13.84
N LYS A 234 -7.73 -10.77 -13.63
CA LYS A 234 -7.65 -9.98 -12.39
C LYS A 234 -8.05 -10.81 -11.16
N SER A 235 -9.03 -11.70 -11.27
CA SER A 235 -9.40 -12.63 -10.18
C SER A 235 -8.27 -13.60 -9.86
N LYS A 236 -7.64 -14.20 -10.88
CA LYS A 236 -6.47 -15.06 -10.69
C LYS A 236 -5.28 -14.31 -10.07
N LEU A 237 -5.00 -13.10 -10.53
CA LEU A 237 -3.98 -12.24 -9.93
C LEU A 237 -4.28 -11.94 -8.46
N PHE A 238 -5.53 -11.76 -8.11
CA PHE A 238 -5.95 -11.54 -6.73
C PHE A 238 -5.69 -12.79 -5.86
N GLU A 239 -5.99 -13.99 -6.35
CA GLU A 239 -5.69 -15.27 -5.68
C GLU A 239 -4.18 -15.48 -5.50
N LEU A 240 -3.37 -15.08 -6.48
CA LEU A 240 -1.91 -15.09 -6.41
C LEU A 240 -1.32 -13.98 -5.52
N GLY A 241 -2.17 -13.16 -4.88
CA GLY A 241 -1.74 -12.11 -3.95
C GLY A 241 -1.49 -10.74 -4.60
N HIS A 242 -1.71 -10.58 -5.90
CA HIS A 242 -1.57 -9.30 -6.61
C HIS A 242 -2.84 -8.45 -6.51
N THR A 243 -3.24 -8.12 -5.28
CA THR A 243 -4.49 -7.41 -4.96
C THR A 243 -4.55 -5.96 -5.43
N SER A 244 -3.41 -5.36 -5.80
CA SER A 244 -3.31 -3.97 -6.27
C SER A 244 -3.48 -3.83 -7.79
N SER A 245 -3.71 -4.93 -8.51
CA SER A 245 -3.91 -4.90 -9.94
C SER A 245 -5.18 -4.11 -10.31
N HIS A 246 -5.08 -3.24 -11.31
CA HIS A 246 -6.19 -2.42 -11.78
C HIS A 246 -6.27 -2.36 -13.30
N LEU A 247 -7.48 -2.16 -13.80
CA LEU A 247 -7.74 -2.02 -15.23
C LEU A 247 -7.33 -0.61 -15.70
N VAL A 248 -6.67 -0.54 -16.83
CA VAL A 248 -6.30 0.70 -17.53
C VAL A 248 -6.91 0.59 -18.92
N VAL A 249 -7.72 1.56 -19.28
CA VAL A 249 -8.27 1.71 -20.64
C VAL A 249 -7.47 2.81 -21.31
N ASN A 250 -6.88 2.52 -22.44
CA ASN A 250 -6.13 3.50 -23.24
C ASN A 250 -7.04 4.21 -24.22
#